data_09bbeca4413575ec3474844bbbe34aa8
#
_entry.id   09bbeca4413575ec3474844bbbe34aa8
#
_cell.length_a   1.000
_cell.length_b   1.000
_cell.length_c   1.000
_cell.angle_alpha   90.00
_cell.angle_beta   90.00
_cell.angle_gamma   90.00
#
_symmetry.space_group_name_H-M   'P 1'
#
loop_
_entity.id
_entity.type
_entity.pdbx_description
1 polymer ?
#
loop_
_entity_poly.entity_id
_entity_poly.type
_entity_poly.pdbx_seq_one_letter_code
_entity_poly.pdbx_strand_id
1 'polypeptide(L)'
;MINVYVDADRAADTTTRRSRTGFLVYLNSSPIYWMSKKQTSIESSSFGSEFTAMKQCTEYLRGLRYKLRMMGISISGPAYISGDNQSVLANTTIPDSTLKKKSQSIAYHFVREGVARDEWRTAYVNTHVNPADLLTKPLPAGEKRHNFVRMILYHIFGT
;
A
#
# COMPACT_ATOMS: atom_id res chain seq x y z
N MET A 1 -5.71 -4.30 15.39
CA MET A 1 -4.49 -3.99 14.59
C MET A 1 -4.90 -3.73 13.16
N ILE A 2 -4.33 -2.70 12.51
CA ILE A 2 -4.55 -2.40 11.08
C ILE A 2 -3.33 -2.87 10.30
N ASN A 3 -3.53 -3.76 9.33
CA ASN A 3 -2.50 -4.24 8.41
C ASN A 3 -2.87 -3.88 6.98
N VAL A 4 -1.90 -3.47 6.19
CA VAL A 4 -2.11 -3.06 4.80
C VAL A 4 -1.04 -3.66 3.92
N TYR A 5 -1.46 -4.12 2.75
CA TYR A 5 -0.57 -4.49 1.65
C TYR A 5 -0.74 -3.46 0.54
N VAL A 6 0.36 -2.98 0.01
CA VAL A 6 0.39 -1.96 -1.06
C VAL A 6 1.29 -2.41 -2.20
N ASP A 7 0.88 -2.10 -3.42
CA ASP A 7 1.61 -2.38 -4.66
C ASP A 7 1.31 -1.31 -5.72
N ALA A 8 2.20 -1.15 -6.68
CA ALA A 8 1.95 -0.38 -7.88
C ALA A 8 2.48 -1.11 -9.11
N ASP A 9 1.65 -1.24 -10.13
CA ASP A 9 2.10 -1.71 -11.44
C ASP A 9 2.46 -0.51 -12.32
N ARG A 10 3.78 -0.34 -12.55
CA ARG A 10 4.31 0.79 -13.31
C ARG A 10 3.90 0.71 -14.77
N ALA A 11 3.35 1.83 -15.28
CA ALA A 11 2.98 2.00 -16.68
C ALA A 11 2.07 0.87 -17.22
N ALA A 12 1.21 0.32 -16.33
CA ALA A 12 0.29 -0.77 -16.63
C ALA A 12 -0.67 -0.47 -17.79
N ASP A 13 -1.09 0.77 -17.92
CA ASP A 13 -1.90 1.21 -19.04
C ASP A 13 -1.02 1.43 -20.28
N THR A 14 -1.15 0.55 -21.27
CA THR A 14 -0.34 0.58 -22.49
C THR A 14 -0.60 1.81 -23.36
N THR A 15 -1.78 2.42 -23.26
CA THR A 15 -2.17 3.61 -24.04
C THR A 15 -1.67 4.90 -23.37
N THR A 16 -1.94 5.08 -22.07
CA THR A 16 -1.61 6.32 -21.38
C THR A 16 -0.31 6.23 -20.58
N ARG A 17 0.28 5.04 -20.45
CA ARG A 17 1.49 4.74 -19.66
C ARG A 17 1.36 5.13 -18.18
N ARG A 18 0.15 5.26 -17.69
CA ARG A 18 -0.13 5.49 -16.28
C ARG A 18 -0.02 4.21 -15.49
N SER A 19 0.52 4.33 -14.31
CA SER A 19 0.63 3.24 -13.33
C SER A 19 -0.72 2.96 -12.66
N ARG A 20 -0.84 1.80 -12.05
CA ARG A 20 -2.00 1.42 -11.24
C ARG A 20 -1.57 1.25 -9.78
N THR A 21 -2.31 1.88 -8.88
CA THR A 21 -2.18 1.67 -7.43
C THR A 21 -3.12 0.57 -6.99
N GLY A 22 -2.62 -0.34 -6.16
CA GLY A 22 -3.43 -1.33 -5.45
C GLY A 22 -3.07 -1.33 -3.97
N PHE A 23 -4.06 -1.35 -3.10
CA PHE A 23 -3.83 -1.66 -1.69
C PHE A 23 -5.05 -2.34 -1.05
N LEU A 24 -4.76 -3.16 -0.05
CA LEU A 24 -5.72 -4.00 0.67
C LEU A 24 -5.55 -3.75 2.16
N VAL A 25 -6.63 -3.38 2.84
CA VAL A 25 -6.64 -3.02 4.26
C VAL A 25 -7.36 -4.08 5.07
N TYR A 26 -6.68 -4.58 6.10
CA TYR A 26 -7.23 -5.48 7.09
C TYR A 26 -7.41 -4.77 8.42
N LEU A 27 -8.52 -5.04 9.07
CA LEU A 27 -8.72 -4.77 10.49
C LEU A 27 -8.70 -6.12 11.21
N ASN A 28 -7.64 -6.34 12.00
CA ASN A 28 -7.28 -7.66 12.52
C ASN A 28 -7.08 -8.67 11.37
N SER A 29 -7.90 -9.71 11.27
CA SER A 29 -7.85 -10.72 10.22
C SER A 29 -8.85 -10.49 9.08
N SER A 30 -9.71 -9.46 9.17
CA SER A 30 -10.77 -9.25 8.19
C SER A 30 -10.38 -8.16 7.17
N PRO A 31 -10.47 -8.42 5.87
CA PRO A 31 -10.32 -7.39 4.85
C PRO A 31 -11.52 -6.44 4.92
N ILE A 32 -11.25 -5.15 5.10
CA ILE A 32 -12.30 -4.12 5.25
C ILE A 32 -12.33 -3.13 4.10
N TYR A 33 -11.25 -3.03 3.33
CA TYR A 33 -11.18 -2.13 2.20
C TYR A 33 -10.11 -2.59 1.20
N TRP A 34 -10.39 -2.38 -0.08
CA TRP A 34 -9.45 -2.60 -1.17
C TRP A 34 -9.60 -1.51 -2.22
N MET A 35 -8.51 -1.19 -2.89
CA MET A 35 -8.50 -0.21 -3.97
C MET A 35 -7.66 -0.73 -5.14
N SER A 36 -8.19 -0.55 -6.34
CA SER A 36 -7.45 -0.71 -7.60
C SER A 36 -7.76 0.50 -8.47
N LYS A 37 -6.80 1.41 -8.61
CA LYS A 37 -7.04 2.68 -9.31
C LYS A 37 -5.84 3.08 -10.18
N LYS A 38 -6.13 3.55 -11.40
CA LYS A 38 -5.13 4.17 -12.27
C LYS A 38 -4.64 5.48 -11.64
N GLN A 39 -3.32 5.67 -11.61
CA GLN A 39 -2.72 6.91 -11.12
C GLN A 39 -3.01 8.07 -12.07
N THR A 40 -3.14 9.27 -11.54
CA THR A 40 -3.43 10.47 -12.32
C THR A 40 -2.19 11.01 -13.04
N SER A 41 -1.01 10.84 -12.44
CA SER A 41 0.29 11.23 -13.01
C SER A 41 0.95 10.07 -13.75
N ILE A 42 1.84 10.40 -14.67
CA ILE A 42 2.74 9.44 -15.31
C ILE A 42 4.06 9.46 -14.54
N GLU A 43 4.42 8.32 -13.95
CA GLU A 43 5.66 8.19 -13.21
C GLU A 43 6.75 7.57 -14.09
N SER A 44 7.90 8.23 -14.13
CA SER A 44 9.03 7.80 -14.94
C SER A 44 9.82 6.62 -14.36
N SER A 45 9.54 6.24 -13.09
CA SER A 45 10.24 5.16 -12.39
C SER A 45 9.31 4.32 -11.54
N SER A 46 9.69 3.08 -11.28
CA SER A 46 8.99 2.20 -10.34
C SER A 46 8.93 2.81 -8.94
N PHE A 47 10.02 3.46 -8.49
CA PHE A 47 10.03 4.21 -7.22
C PHE A 47 8.90 5.25 -7.16
N GLY A 48 8.70 6.06 -8.22
CA GLY A 48 7.67 7.10 -8.24
C GLY A 48 6.26 6.51 -8.18
N SER A 49 5.99 5.45 -8.93
CA SER A 49 4.68 4.80 -8.91
C SER A 49 4.37 4.13 -7.56
N GLU A 50 5.34 3.44 -6.98
CA GLU A 50 5.23 2.82 -5.67
C GLU A 50 5.06 3.88 -4.56
N PHE A 51 5.82 4.97 -4.64
CA PHE A 51 5.72 6.05 -3.67
C PHE A 51 4.36 6.76 -3.73
N THR A 52 3.80 6.93 -4.94
CA THR A 52 2.44 7.45 -5.14
C THR A 52 1.40 6.50 -4.53
N ALA A 53 1.57 5.20 -4.70
CA ALA A 53 0.70 4.20 -4.08
C ALA A 53 0.77 4.25 -2.55
N MET A 54 1.98 4.34 -2.00
CA MET A 54 2.21 4.49 -0.56
C MET A 54 1.53 5.75 -0.01
N LYS A 55 1.65 6.89 -0.69
CA LYS A 55 0.99 8.13 -0.30
C LYS A 55 -0.53 8.00 -0.29
N GLN A 56 -1.13 7.42 -1.34
CA GLN A 56 -2.58 7.21 -1.39
C GLN A 56 -3.07 6.27 -0.29
N CYS A 57 -2.31 5.22 -0.01
CA CYS A 57 -2.57 4.30 1.09
C CYS A 57 -2.55 5.02 2.45
N THR A 58 -1.52 5.82 2.72
CA THR A 58 -1.37 6.53 4.00
C THR A 58 -2.42 7.63 4.19
N GLU A 59 -2.85 8.31 3.15
CA GLU A 59 -3.98 9.25 3.20
C GLU A 59 -5.28 8.53 3.60
N TYR A 60 -5.56 7.38 2.99
CA TYR A 60 -6.71 6.57 3.36
C TYR A 60 -6.64 6.11 4.82
N LEU A 61 -5.48 5.62 5.26
CA LEU A 61 -5.26 5.15 6.63
C LEU A 61 -5.49 6.25 7.67
N ARG A 62 -5.01 7.46 7.42
CA ARG A 62 -5.23 8.60 8.32
C ARG A 62 -6.73 8.87 8.49
N GLY A 63 -7.48 8.87 7.40
CA GLY A 63 -8.93 9.01 7.41
C GLY A 63 -9.65 7.85 8.12
N LEU A 64 -9.23 6.61 7.87
CA LEU A 64 -9.78 5.43 8.52
C LEU A 64 -9.56 5.48 10.04
N ARG A 65 -8.33 5.74 10.49
CA ARG A 65 -8.01 5.86 11.93
C ARG A 65 -8.85 6.94 12.61
N TYR A 66 -9.05 8.08 11.94
CA TYR A 66 -9.93 9.13 12.45
C TYR A 66 -11.37 8.63 12.61
N LYS A 67 -11.94 8.01 11.55
CA LYS A 67 -13.30 7.47 11.59
C LYS A 67 -13.50 6.44 12.69
N LEU A 68 -12.57 5.50 12.85
CA LEU A 68 -12.64 4.48 13.89
C LEU A 68 -12.65 5.11 15.30
N ARG A 69 -11.81 6.13 15.53
CA ARG A 69 -11.84 6.89 16.80
C ARG A 69 -13.17 7.59 17.03
N MET A 70 -13.74 8.21 16.00
CA MET A 70 -15.06 8.86 16.09
C MET A 70 -16.18 7.87 16.41
N MET A 71 -16.02 6.60 16.02
CA MET A 71 -16.94 5.50 16.35
C MET A 71 -16.68 4.92 17.76
N GLY A 72 -15.77 5.49 18.53
CA GLY A 72 -15.42 5.01 19.87
C GLY A 72 -14.52 3.78 19.88
N ILE A 73 -13.95 3.38 18.73
CA ILE A 73 -13.04 2.24 18.64
C ILE A 73 -11.65 2.68 19.08
N SER A 74 -11.15 2.07 20.14
CA SER A 74 -9.79 2.31 20.61
C SER A 74 -8.78 1.73 19.62
N ILE A 75 -7.94 2.62 19.06
CA ILE A 75 -6.83 2.22 18.18
C ILE A 75 -5.54 2.42 18.95
N SER A 76 -4.99 1.34 19.44
CA SER A 76 -3.67 1.29 20.04
C SER A 76 -2.61 0.95 18.98
N GLY A 77 -1.53 1.73 18.97
CA GLY A 77 -0.39 1.52 18.09
C GLY A 77 -0.58 1.92 16.63
N PRO A 78 0.47 1.76 15.82
CA PRO A 78 0.49 2.12 14.40
C PRO A 78 -0.28 1.13 13.52
N ALA A 79 -0.61 1.56 12.31
CA ALA A 79 -0.94 0.65 11.22
C ALA A 79 0.35 0.09 10.60
N TYR A 80 0.34 -1.16 10.14
CA TYR A 80 1.48 -1.77 9.46
C TYR A 80 1.23 -1.80 7.96
N ILE A 81 2.16 -1.20 7.19
CA ILE A 81 2.08 -1.12 5.74
C ILE A 81 3.19 -1.98 5.15
N SER A 82 2.82 -3.02 4.44
CA SER A 82 3.72 -3.94 3.76
C SER A 82 3.77 -3.64 2.26
N GLY A 83 4.97 -3.39 1.74
CA GLY A 83 5.23 -3.18 0.32
C GLY A 83 6.49 -3.93 -0.13
N ASP A 84 6.65 -4.13 -1.43
CA ASP A 84 7.76 -4.91 -1.99
C ASP A 84 8.91 -4.05 -2.55
N ASN A 85 8.80 -2.73 -2.47
CA ASN A 85 9.86 -1.82 -2.94
C ASN A 85 10.73 -1.33 -1.78
N GLN A 86 11.90 -1.95 -1.62
CA GLN A 86 12.85 -1.61 -0.55
C GLN A 86 13.31 -0.16 -0.59
N SER A 87 13.46 0.44 -1.78
CA SER A 87 13.88 1.84 -1.91
C SER A 87 12.81 2.80 -1.36
N VAL A 88 11.53 2.51 -1.60
CA VAL A 88 10.42 3.29 -1.03
C VAL A 88 10.42 3.17 0.49
N LEU A 89 10.54 1.95 1.00
CA LEU A 89 10.56 1.70 2.45
C LEU A 89 11.73 2.40 3.14
N ALA A 90 12.94 2.30 2.57
CA ALA A 90 14.11 2.98 3.10
C ALA A 90 13.92 4.51 3.15
N ASN A 91 13.33 5.10 2.11
CA ASN A 91 13.05 6.53 2.09
C ASN A 91 11.99 6.98 3.10
N THR A 92 11.11 6.08 3.53
CA THR A 92 10.08 6.40 4.54
C THR A 92 10.57 6.21 5.97
N THR A 93 11.53 5.32 6.21
CA THR A 93 11.96 4.91 7.55
C THR A 93 13.30 5.48 7.99
N ILE A 94 14.24 5.70 7.06
CA ILE A 94 15.58 6.19 7.41
C ILE A 94 15.55 7.72 7.58
N PRO A 95 15.86 8.27 8.78
CA PRO A 95 15.78 9.71 9.06
C PRO A 95 16.61 10.57 8.12
N ASP A 96 17.81 10.11 7.77
CA ASP A 96 18.78 10.85 6.94
C ASP A 96 18.60 10.62 5.44
N SER A 97 17.56 9.88 5.02
CA SER A 97 17.30 9.67 3.60
C SER A 97 16.92 10.99 2.92
N THR A 98 17.55 11.27 1.77
CA THR A 98 17.27 12.46 0.96
C THR A 98 16.46 12.08 -0.27
N LEU A 99 15.38 12.82 -0.53
CA LEU A 99 14.57 12.63 -1.71
C LEU A 99 15.28 13.23 -2.94
N LYS A 100 15.64 12.39 -3.89
CA LYS A 100 16.27 12.82 -5.16
C LYS A 100 15.27 13.42 -6.16
N LYS A 101 13.96 13.19 -5.97
CA LYS A 101 12.90 13.66 -6.89
C LYS A 101 12.04 14.75 -6.27
N LYS A 102 12.23 15.99 -6.72
CA LYS A 102 11.45 17.15 -6.25
C LYS A 102 9.93 16.99 -6.43
N SER A 103 9.49 16.29 -7.48
CA SER A 103 8.06 16.06 -7.76
C SER A 103 7.34 15.22 -6.70
N GLN A 104 8.09 14.46 -5.89
CA GLN A 104 7.52 13.62 -4.82
C GLN A 104 7.67 14.24 -3.42
N SER A 105 8.13 15.50 -3.33
CA SER A 105 8.47 16.12 -2.06
C SER A 105 7.30 16.14 -1.06
N ILE A 106 6.11 16.54 -1.49
CA ILE A 106 4.93 16.58 -0.60
C ILE A 106 4.55 15.19 -0.12
N ALA A 107 4.51 14.21 -1.03
CA ALA A 107 4.22 12.82 -0.70
C ALA A 107 5.24 12.26 0.29
N TYR A 108 6.51 12.54 0.07
CA TYR A 108 7.62 12.14 0.93
C TYR A 108 7.45 12.65 2.36
N HIS A 109 7.22 13.95 2.52
CA HIS A 109 7.05 14.54 3.86
C HIS A 109 5.79 14.02 4.54
N PHE A 110 4.68 13.84 3.82
CA PHE A 110 3.43 13.32 4.37
C PHE A 110 3.60 11.90 4.93
N VAL A 111 4.23 11.00 4.16
CA VAL A 111 4.44 9.62 4.59
C VAL A 111 5.37 9.56 5.80
N ARG A 112 6.46 10.32 5.78
CA ARG A 112 7.43 10.37 6.88
C ARG A 112 6.87 10.99 8.15
N GLU A 113 6.05 12.02 8.02
CA GLU A 113 5.37 12.61 9.18
C GLU A 113 4.56 11.57 9.94
N GLY A 114 3.81 10.73 9.23
CA GLY A 114 3.04 9.67 9.87
C GLY A 114 3.89 8.57 10.50
N VAL A 115 5.06 8.26 9.91
CA VAL A 115 6.05 7.37 10.57
C VAL A 115 6.57 8.00 11.85
N ALA A 116 6.96 9.27 11.81
CA ALA A 116 7.45 10.00 12.98
C ALA A 116 6.41 10.14 14.11
N ARG A 117 5.13 10.21 13.75
CA ARG A 117 4.01 10.25 14.69
C ARG A 117 3.53 8.88 15.15
N ASP A 118 4.18 7.81 14.73
CA ASP A 118 3.76 6.41 14.97
C ASP A 118 2.30 6.13 14.51
N GLU A 119 1.87 6.81 13.46
CA GLU A 119 0.56 6.54 12.84
C GLU A 119 0.61 5.25 12.01
N TRP A 120 1.74 4.99 11.34
CA TRP A 120 2.04 3.78 10.61
C TRP A 120 3.52 3.45 10.64
N ARG A 121 3.82 2.17 10.41
CA ARG A 121 5.16 1.63 10.20
C ARG A 121 5.19 0.87 8.89
N THR A 122 6.26 1.03 8.13
CA THR A 122 6.42 0.34 6.84
C THR A 122 7.33 -0.87 7.01
N ALA A 123 7.00 -1.95 6.31
CA ALA A 123 7.76 -3.19 6.32
C ALA A 123 7.87 -3.76 4.90
N TYR A 124 8.96 -4.48 4.65
CA TYR A 124 9.16 -5.19 3.39
C TYR A 124 8.35 -6.49 3.37
N VAL A 125 7.72 -6.74 2.22
CA VAL A 125 7.10 -8.03 1.91
C VAL A 125 7.60 -8.50 0.54
N ASN A 126 7.86 -9.80 0.42
CA ASN A 126 8.26 -10.36 -0.87
C ASN A 126 7.09 -10.28 -1.87
N THR A 127 7.37 -9.91 -3.11
CA THR A 127 6.38 -9.81 -4.21
C THR A 127 5.56 -11.09 -4.40
N HIS A 128 6.13 -12.27 -4.12
CA HIS A 128 5.42 -13.54 -4.23
C HIS A 128 4.34 -13.76 -3.16
N VAL A 129 4.36 -12.98 -2.09
CA VAL A 129 3.38 -13.05 -0.99
C VAL A 129 2.66 -11.74 -0.73
N ASN A 130 2.77 -10.76 -1.64
CA ASN A 130 2.04 -9.49 -1.59
C ASN A 130 0.67 -9.61 -2.28
N PRO A 131 -0.45 -9.75 -1.55
CA PRO A 131 -1.76 -9.94 -2.16
C PRO A 131 -2.27 -8.70 -2.92
N ALA A 132 -1.65 -7.53 -2.72
CA ALA A 132 -1.97 -6.31 -3.47
C ALA A 132 -1.65 -6.43 -4.97
N ASP A 133 -0.79 -7.38 -5.38
CA ASP A 133 -0.56 -7.73 -6.78
C ASP A 133 -1.86 -8.05 -7.55
N LEU A 134 -2.87 -8.66 -6.90
CA LEU A 134 -4.18 -8.90 -7.50
C LEU A 134 -4.92 -7.63 -7.92
N LEU A 135 -4.59 -6.51 -7.29
CA LEU A 135 -5.28 -5.23 -7.49
C LEU A 135 -4.57 -4.35 -8.53
N THR A 136 -3.35 -4.69 -8.91
CA THR A 136 -2.52 -3.88 -9.81
C THR A 136 -2.34 -4.50 -11.18
N LYS A 137 -2.28 -5.82 -11.28
CA LYS A 137 -1.98 -6.53 -12.53
C LYS A 137 -2.83 -7.80 -12.71
N PRO A 138 -3.14 -8.18 -13.95
CA PRO A 138 -3.80 -9.46 -14.21
C PRO A 138 -2.81 -10.60 -13.91
N LEU A 139 -3.11 -11.39 -12.90
CA LEU A 139 -2.33 -12.59 -12.60
C LEU A 139 -2.85 -13.78 -13.41
N PRO A 140 -1.97 -14.54 -14.08
CA PRO A 140 -2.36 -15.76 -14.75
C PRO A 140 -2.96 -16.79 -13.78
N ALA A 141 -3.72 -17.73 -14.30
CA ALA A 141 -4.17 -18.86 -13.51
C ALA A 141 -2.97 -19.63 -12.97
N GLY A 142 -3.00 -19.95 -11.67
CA GLY A 142 -1.90 -20.68 -11.01
C GLY A 142 -1.91 -20.50 -9.50
N GLU A 143 -0.95 -21.12 -8.87
CA GLU A 143 -0.83 -21.20 -7.41
C GLU A 143 -0.75 -19.83 -6.75
N LYS A 144 0.05 -18.90 -7.32
CA LYS A 144 0.21 -17.54 -6.77
C LYS A 144 -1.15 -16.83 -6.67
N ARG A 145 -1.94 -16.83 -7.79
CA ARG A 145 -3.26 -16.21 -7.79
C ARG A 145 -4.21 -16.90 -6.80
N HIS A 146 -4.20 -18.22 -6.74
CA HIS A 146 -5.01 -18.99 -5.83
C HIS A 146 -4.69 -18.67 -4.36
N ASN A 147 -3.42 -18.61 -4.01
CA ASN A 147 -2.99 -18.25 -2.65
C ASN A 147 -3.42 -16.83 -2.25
N PHE A 148 -3.29 -15.85 -3.15
CA PHE A 148 -3.73 -14.49 -2.87
C PHE A 148 -5.26 -14.40 -2.71
N VAL A 149 -6.03 -15.10 -3.55
CA VAL A 149 -7.49 -15.16 -3.40
C VAL A 149 -7.87 -15.77 -2.04
N ARG A 150 -7.18 -16.84 -1.61
CA ARG A 150 -7.40 -17.44 -0.29
C ARG A 150 -7.05 -16.49 0.86
N MET A 151 -6.00 -15.70 0.74
CA MET A 151 -5.65 -14.69 1.76
C MET A 151 -6.76 -13.64 1.95
N ILE A 152 -7.49 -13.32 0.89
CA ILE A 152 -8.56 -12.32 0.91
C ILE A 152 -9.90 -12.94 1.30
N LEU A 153 -10.20 -14.13 0.78
CA LEU A 153 -11.50 -14.79 0.85
C LEU A 153 -11.47 -16.13 1.60
N TYR A 154 -10.56 -16.29 2.55
CA TYR A 154 -10.32 -17.59 3.21
C TYR A 154 -11.58 -18.19 3.89
N HIS A 155 -12.49 -17.34 4.38
CA HIS A 155 -13.75 -17.82 4.99
C HIS A 155 -14.77 -18.37 3.99
N ILE A 156 -14.62 -18.05 2.70
CA ILE A 156 -15.51 -18.56 1.65
C ILE A 156 -15.07 -19.96 1.20
N PHE A 157 -13.78 -20.26 1.31
CA PHE A 157 -13.18 -21.53 0.87
C PHE A 157 -12.77 -22.44 2.03
N GLY A 158 -12.98 -22.01 3.27
CA GLY A 158 -12.62 -22.76 4.46
C GLY A 158 -13.74 -23.70 4.89
N THR A 159 -13.61 -24.94 4.55
CA THR A 159 -14.10 -26.10 5.31
C THR A 159 -12.94 -26.97 5.65
#